data_b183e792f0507281b9d6668024469028
#
_entry.id   b183e792f0507281b9d6668024469028
#
_cell.length_a   1.000
_cell.length_b   1.000
_cell.length_c   1.000
_cell.angle_alpha   90.00
_cell.angle_beta   90.00
_cell.angle_gamma   90.00
#
_symmetry.space_group_name_H-M   'P 1'
#
loop_
_entity.id
_entity.type
_entity.pdbx_description
1 polymer ?
#
loop_
_entity_poly.entity_id
_entity_poly.type
_entity_poly.pdbx_seq_one_letter_code
_entity_poly.pdbx_strand_id
1 'polypeptide(L)'
;RVKYDREKLLRGLTFATVKRNVSREELEKIISDIERGLQNSLVSEISSKELGEKVLEKLRDLDQVAYVRFASVYKEFDDIKSFIEIVEQIKKD
;
A
#
# COMPACT_ATOMS: atom_id res chain seq x y z
N ARG A 1 -15.51 6.85 -5.87
CA ARG A 1 -14.49 7.50 -5.03
C ARG A 1 -14.94 7.53 -3.59
N VAL A 2 -14.00 7.40 -2.67
CA VAL A 2 -14.28 7.43 -1.24
C VAL A 2 -13.47 8.54 -0.59
N LYS A 3 -13.98 8.99 0.55
CA LYS A 3 -13.26 9.97 1.34
C LYS A 3 -12.04 9.31 1.97
N TYR A 4 -10.92 9.98 1.91
CA TYR A 4 -9.67 9.47 2.50
C TYR A 4 -9.82 9.30 4.02
N ASP A 5 -9.42 8.12 4.52
CA ASP A 5 -9.48 7.78 5.93
C ASP A 5 -8.10 7.31 6.41
N ARG A 6 -7.42 8.17 7.16
CA ARG A 6 -6.07 7.93 7.63
C ARG A 6 -5.98 6.70 8.53
N GLU A 7 -6.93 6.54 9.43
CA GLU A 7 -6.90 5.41 10.38
C GLU A 7 -7.09 4.07 9.69
N LYS A 8 -7.94 4.04 8.69
CA LYS A 8 -8.15 2.82 7.90
C LYS A 8 -6.88 2.45 7.16
N LEU A 9 -6.20 3.44 6.59
CA LEU A 9 -4.94 3.22 5.89
C LEU A 9 -3.86 2.71 6.85
N LEU A 10 -3.74 3.33 8.02
CA LEU A 10 -2.77 2.90 9.02
C LEU A 10 -3.03 1.47 9.46
N ARG A 11 -4.29 1.10 9.66
CA ARG A 11 -4.64 -0.27 10.02
C ARG A 11 -4.20 -1.27 8.95
N GLY A 12 -4.48 -0.96 7.69
CA GLY A 12 -4.07 -1.83 6.58
C GLY A 12 -2.56 -2.01 6.52
N LEU A 13 -1.82 -0.92 6.70
CA LEU A 13 -0.35 -0.96 6.71
C LEU A 13 0.17 -1.75 7.91
N THR A 14 -0.46 -1.60 9.07
CA THR A 14 -0.07 -2.33 10.27
C THR A 14 -0.24 -3.84 10.06
N PHE A 15 -1.36 -4.26 9.48
CA PHE A 15 -1.57 -5.67 9.18
C PHE A 15 -0.55 -6.21 8.18
N ALA A 16 -0.24 -5.43 7.16
CA ALA A 16 0.71 -5.86 6.12
C ALA A 16 2.11 -6.03 6.67
N THR A 17 2.46 -5.34 7.74
CA THR A 17 3.82 -5.33 8.29
C THR A 17 3.98 -6.12 9.59
N VAL A 18 2.98 -6.92 9.97
CA VAL A 18 3.06 -7.76 11.17
C VAL A 18 4.28 -8.66 11.09
N LYS A 19 5.09 -8.64 12.16
CA LYS A 19 6.33 -9.44 12.26
C LYS A 19 7.38 -9.12 11.19
N ARG A 20 7.26 -7.96 10.57
CA ARG A 20 8.30 -7.46 9.67
C ARG A 20 9.10 -6.38 10.40
N ASN A 21 10.32 -6.17 9.96
CA ASN A 21 11.19 -5.15 10.55
C ASN A 21 10.87 -3.78 9.95
N VAL A 22 9.65 -3.33 10.20
CA VAL A 22 9.16 -2.03 9.74
C VAL A 22 8.63 -1.27 10.94
N SER A 23 9.19 -0.10 11.18
CA SER A 23 8.82 0.72 12.33
C SER A 23 7.54 1.49 12.08
N ARG A 24 6.88 1.90 13.16
CA ARG A 24 5.72 2.77 13.05
C ARG A 24 6.08 4.09 12.36
N GLU A 25 7.28 4.60 12.61
CA GLU A 25 7.75 5.83 11.98
C GLU A 25 7.83 5.69 10.47
N GLU A 26 8.27 4.55 9.98
CA GLU A 26 8.29 4.28 8.55
C GLU A 26 6.88 4.26 7.96
N LEU A 27 5.92 3.67 8.67
CA LEU A 27 4.53 3.68 8.24
C LEU A 27 3.94 5.09 8.25
N GLU A 28 4.24 5.86 9.28
CA GLU A 28 3.78 7.24 9.37
C GLU A 28 4.34 8.08 8.21
N LYS A 29 5.58 7.82 7.82
CA LYS A 29 6.19 8.51 6.68
C LYS A 29 5.47 8.19 5.38
N ILE A 30 5.12 6.93 5.17
CA ILE A 30 4.34 6.54 3.99
C ILE A 30 3.03 7.30 3.94
N ILE A 31 2.32 7.34 5.06
CA ILE A 31 1.04 8.03 5.14
C ILE A 31 1.20 9.52 4.88
N SER A 32 2.21 10.12 5.51
CA SER A 32 2.47 11.56 5.32
C SER A 32 2.81 11.91 3.88
N ASP A 33 3.58 11.06 3.20
CA ASP A 33 3.92 11.29 1.79
C ASP A 33 2.68 11.21 0.91
N ILE A 34 1.80 10.26 1.18
CA ILE A 34 0.54 10.12 0.45
C ILE A 34 -0.35 11.34 0.69
N GLU A 35 -0.47 11.76 1.94
CA GLU A 35 -1.29 12.92 2.31
C GLU A 35 -0.79 14.21 1.66
N ARG A 36 0.52 14.37 1.60
CA ARG A 36 1.12 15.53 0.93
C ARG A 36 0.77 15.56 -0.55
N GLY A 37 0.81 14.40 -1.20
CA GLY A 37 0.41 14.29 -2.60
C GLY A 37 -1.05 14.66 -2.82
N LEU A 38 -1.93 14.22 -1.93
CA LEU A 38 -3.35 14.55 -2.02
C LEU A 38 -3.60 16.05 -1.81
N GLN A 39 -2.90 16.66 -0.84
CA GLN A 39 -3.02 18.08 -0.60
C GLN A 39 -2.54 18.90 -1.78
N ASN A 40 -1.41 18.51 -2.38
CA ASN A 40 -0.84 19.22 -3.51
C ASN A 40 -1.76 19.21 -4.73
N SER A 41 -2.55 18.13 -4.88
CA SER A 41 -3.49 18.04 -5.99
C SER A 41 -4.89 18.56 -5.63
N LEU A 42 -5.06 19.09 -4.42
CA LEU A 42 -6.32 19.66 -3.94
C LEU A 42 -7.48 18.64 -4.02
N VAL A 43 -7.17 17.37 -3.77
CA VAL A 43 -8.15 16.31 -3.84
C VAL A 43 -8.55 15.88 -2.43
N SER A 44 -9.85 15.91 -2.14
CA SER A 44 -10.38 15.46 -0.84
C SER A 44 -10.85 14.00 -0.90
N GLU A 45 -11.09 13.51 -2.09
CA GLU A 45 -11.54 12.14 -2.30
C GLU A 45 -10.58 11.45 -3.26
N ILE A 46 -10.38 10.15 -3.06
CA ILE A 46 -9.50 9.36 -3.90
C ILE A 46 -10.14 7.99 -4.11
N SER A 47 -9.95 7.41 -5.27
CA SER A 47 -10.45 6.05 -5.50
C SER A 47 -9.60 5.07 -4.71
N SER A 48 -10.22 3.96 -4.30
CA SER A 48 -9.50 2.89 -3.61
C SER A 48 -8.34 2.37 -4.46
N LYS A 49 -8.54 2.33 -5.77
CA LYS A 49 -7.52 1.89 -6.70
C LYS A 49 -6.30 2.82 -6.69
N GLU A 50 -6.54 4.13 -6.78
CA GLU A 50 -5.45 5.09 -6.76
C GLU A 50 -4.70 5.07 -5.43
N LEU A 51 -5.43 4.99 -4.32
CA LEU A 51 -4.81 4.93 -3.00
C LEU A 51 -3.97 3.66 -2.85
N GLY A 52 -4.53 2.53 -3.26
CA GLY A 52 -3.81 1.25 -3.21
C GLY A 52 -2.54 1.25 -4.04
N GLU A 53 -2.58 1.84 -5.23
CA GLU A 53 -1.39 1.94 -6.08
C GLU A 53 -0.30 2.77 -5.41
N LYS A 54 -0.67 3.88 -4.77
CA LYS A 54 0.29 4.73 -4.07
C LYS A 54 0.94 4.01 -2.90
N VAL A 55 0.15 3.24 -2.14
CA VAL A 55 0.66 2.45 -1.02
C VAL A 55 1.61 1.38 -1.53
N LEU A 56 1.23 0.67 -2.59
CA LEU A 56 2.06 -0.39 -3.14
C LEU A 56 3.41 0.12 -3.63
N GLU A 57 3.45 1.29 -4.26
CA GLU A 57 4.73 1.89 -4.66
C GLU A 57 5.65 2.08 -3.47
N LYS A 58 5.11 2.56 -2.35
CA LYS A 58 5.92 2.80 -1.15
C LYS A 58 6.37 1.50 -0.50
N LEU A 59 5.49 0.51 -0.42
CA LEU A 59 5.82 -0.77 0.19
C LEU A 59 6.82 -1.58 -0.62
N ARG A 60 6.81 -1.44 -1.91
CA ARG A 60 7.69 -2.19 -2.80
C ARG A 60 9.15 -2.03 -2.41
N ASP A 61 9.55 -0.81 -2.11
CA ASP A 61 10.94 -0.51 -1.76
C ASP A 61 11.24 -0.75 -0.28
N LEU A 62 10.21 -0.79 0.54
CA LEU A 62 10.37 -0.92 1.98
C LEU A 62 10.47 -2.37 2.44
N ASP A 63 9.54 -3.22 2.00
CA ASP A 63 9.47 -4.61 2.45
C ASP A 63 8.64 -5.44 1.47
N GLN A 64 9.28 -6.41 0.85
CA GLN A 64 8.63 -7.23 -0.18
C GLN A 64 7.47 -8.06 0.35
N VAL A 65 7.59 -8.57 1.57
CA VAL A 65 6.51 -9.37 2.17
C VAL A 65 5.30 -8.49 2.45
N ALA A 66 5.53 -7.29 3.00
CA ALA A 66 4.45 -6.33 3.25
C ALA A 66 3.78 -5.94 1.94
N TYR A 67 4.56 -5.75 0.88
CA TYR A 67 4.03 -5.45 -0.45
C TYR A 67 3.06 -6.54 -0.92
N VAL A 68 3.48 -7.82 -0.83
CA VAL A 68 2.64 -8.93 -1.28
C VAL A 68 1.38 -9.06 -0.44
N ARG A 69 1.51 -8.91 0.88
CA ARG A 69 0.36 -8.97 1.78
C ARG A 69 -0.67 -7.89 1.47
N PHE A 70 -0.21 -6.66 1.30
CA PHE A 70 -1.09 -5.55 0.98
C PHE A 70 -1.74 -5.74 -0.39
N ALA A 71 -0.96 -6.17 -1.38
CA ALA A 71 -1.46 -6.41 -2.72
C ALA A 71 -2.51 -7.51 -2.74
N SER A 72 -2.35 -8.57 -1.92
CA SER A 72 -3.29 -9.67 -1.89
C SER A 72 -4.66 -9.24 -1.38
N VAL A 73 -4.71 -8.31 -0.45
CA VAL A 73 -5.97 -7.76 0.06
C VAL A 73 -6.57 -6.76 -0.92
N TYR A 74 -5.73 -5.86 -1.40
CA TYR A 74 -6.16 -4.78 -2.26
C TYR A 74 -6.60 -5.26 -3.65
N LYS A 75 -5.86 -6.19 -4.24
CA LYS A 75 -6.13 -6.65 -5.61
C LYS A 75 -7.09 -7.83 -5.68
N GLU A 76 -7.43 -8.41 -4.54
CA GLU A 76 -8.38 -9.52 -4.48
C GLU A 76 -8.05 -10.61 -5.51
N PHE A 77 -6.88 -11.24 -5.35
CA PHE A 77 -6.43 -12.27 -6.29
C PHE A 77 -7.45 -13.39 -6.44
N ASP A 78 -7.89 -13.61 -7.65
CA ASP A 78 -8.85 -14.68 -7.95
C ASP A 78 -8.18 -16.03 -8.16
N ASP A 79 -6.88 -16.02 -8.47
CA ASP A 79 -6.15 -17.23 -8.75
C ASP A 79 -4.65 -17.08 -8.47
N ILE A 80 -3.97 -18.23 -8.50
CA ILE A 80 -2.53 -18.29 -8.24
C ILE A 80 -1.73 -17.53 -9.30
N LYS A 81 -2.21 -17.54 -10.54
CA LYS A 81 -1.51 -16.87 -11.64
C LYS A 81 -1.35 -15.38 -11.37
N SER A 82 -2.43 -14.73 -10.93
CA SER A 82 -2.39 -13.30 -10.61
C SER A 82 -1.41 -13.01 -9.48
N PHE A 83 -1.38 -13.89 -8.46
CA PHE A 83 -0.44 -13.77 -7.35
C PHE A 83 1.01 -13.90 -7.84
N ILE A 84 1.27 -14.89 -8.68
CA ILE A 84 2.61 -15.14 -9.22
C ILE A 84 3.10 -13.94 -10.03
N GLU A 85 2.22 -13.31 -10.80
CA GLU A 85 2.58 -12.13 -11.58
C GLU A 85 3.10 -10.99 -10.70
N ILE A 86 2.48 -10.79 -9.54
CA ILE A 86 2.93 -9.77 -8.58
C ILE A 86 4.32 -10.12 -8.04
N VAL A 87 4.53 -11.39 -7.67
CA VAL A 87 5.83 -11.85 -7.15
C VAL A 87 6.91 -11.69 -8.22
N GLU A 88 6.59 -12.00 -9.46
CA GLU A 88 7.53 -11.86 -10.58
C GLU A 88 7.96 -10.41 -10.79
N GLN A 89 7.04 -9.46 -10.64
CA GLN A 89 7.37 -8.05 -10.74
C GLN A 89 8.37 -7.62 -9.68
N ILE A 90 8.24 -8.13 -8.47
CA ILE A 90 9.17 -7.84 -7.39
C ILE A 90 10.57 -8.35 -7.74
N LYS A 91 10.64 -9.55 -8.29
CA LYS A 91 11.92 -10.17 -8.64
C LYS A 91 12.67 -9.45 -9.76
N LYS A 92 11.96 -8.74 -10.63
CA LYS A 92 12.58 -8.02 -11.75
C LYS A 92 13.33 -6.77 -11.31
N ASP A 93 13.05 -6.31 -10.13
CA ASP A 93 13.73 -5.14 -9.56
C ASP A 93 14.88 -5.60 -8.66
#